data_dfb0b03201f1e5abf46053089b93bae0
#
_entry.id   dfb0b03201f1e5abf46053089b93bae0
#
_cell.length_a   1.000
_cell.length_b   1.000
_cell.length_c   1.000
_cell.angle_alpha   90.00
_cell.angle_beta   90.00
_cell.angle_gamma   90.00
#
_symmetry.space_group_name_H-M   'P 1'
#
loop_
_entity.id
_entity.type
_entity.pdbx_description
1 polymer ?
#
loop_
_entity_poly.entity_id
_entity_poly.type
_entity_poly.pdbx_seq_one_letter_code
_entity_poly.pdbx_strand_id
1 'polypeptide(L)'
;MKKILLIHTGGTFGMAFKDGTLAPSAFINGIIEFVPEVKKIAEIESFIVANIDSSNIGIEHWIKIADVISRNYEDFDGFVITHGTDTMTYTASALSFMLEGLSKPVILTGSQRPLSEIRTDARNNLINAVELATYPIPEVCIFFNNKLFRGNRAKKVDVWGFDAFTSPNYPILAEVGVDITIYPENFLKSRNGRLEVSKEFSNKVFCLKVFPSMKVDYLMKLLELDLKAFVLEAFGSGNLPNIEERSLIPFVREAVEGGKIVAISTQAVYGKVDLSLYQCGKDALEAGALSCKDMTTETALVKLMFLLGKFGEDIDKVKEFFYVPIAGEVS
;
A
#
# COMPACT_ATOMS: atom_id res chain seq x y z
N MET A 1 15.44 -9.16 -25.64
CA MET A 1 15.06 -8.00 -24.83
C MET A 1 14.07 -8.50 -23.81
N LYS A 2 14.02 -7.96 -22.58
CA LYS A 2 13.01 -8.33 -21.58
C LYS A 2 11.63 -7.86 -22.03
N LYS A 3 10.57 -8.61 -21.68
CA LYS A 3 9.19 -8.25 -21.97
C LYS A 3 8.51 -7.69 -20.72
N ILE A 4 7.98 -6.49 -20.80
CA ILE A 4 7.33 -5.80 -19.68
C ILE A 4 5.87 -5.50 -20.04
N LEU A 5 4.95 -5.88 -19.16
CA LEU A 5 3.54 -5.51 -19.27
C LEU A 5 3.30 -4.20 -18.51
N LEU A 6 2.88 -3.15 -19.23
CA LEU A 6 2.50 -1.87 -18.66
C LEU A 6 1.00 -1.84 -18.43
N ILE A 7 0.60 -1.81 -17.15
CA ILE A 7 -0.79 -1.85 -16.71
C ILE A 7 -1.23 -0.45 -16.28
N HIS A 8 -2.28 0.07 -16.89
CA HIS A 8 -2.80 1.40 -16.59
C HIS A 8 -4.03 1.35 -15.71
N THR A 9 -4.06 2.21 -14.67
CA THR A 9 -5.24 2.40 -13.81
C THR A 9 -5.78 3.83 -13.83
N GLY A 10 -5.11 4.75 -14.54
CA GLY A 10 -5.43 6.17 -14.56
C GLY A 10 -4.47 7.00 -13.70
N GLY A 11 -5.02 7.88 -12.89
CA GLY A 11 -4.26 8.84 -12.08
C GLY A 11 -3.72 10.01 -12.90
N THR A 12 -3.00 10.92 -12.23
CA THR A 12 -2.46 12.17 -12.82
C THR A 12 -1.62 11.91 -14.07
N PHE A 13 -0.96 10.77 -14.13
CA PHE A 13 -0.13 10.35 -15.26
C PHE A 13 -0.86 10.42 -16.62
N GLY A 14 -2.11 9.95 -16.67
CA GLY A 14 -2.96 9.92 -17.86
C GLY A 14 -4.02 11.04 -17.88
N MET A 15 -3.94 12.02 -16.99
CA MET A 15 -4.90 13.14 -16.94
C MET A 15 -4.50 14.27 -17.88
N ALA A 16 -5.50 15.07 -18.24
CA ALA A 16 -5.33 16.35 -18.96
C ALA A 16 -6.23 17.41 -18.32
N PHE A 17 -5.88 18.68 -18.51
CA PHE A 17 -6.75 19.77 -18.09
C PHE A 17 -8.00 19.80 -18.96
N LYS A 18 -9.14 19.79 -18.29
CA LYS A 18 -10.46 19.97 -18.88
C LYS A 18 -11.25 20.94 -17.98
N ASP A 19 -11.71 22.04 -18.56
CA ASP A 19 -12.49 23.06 -17.86
C ASP A 19 -11.82 23.58 -16.56
N GLY A 20 -10.48 23.71 -16.57
CA GLY A 20 -9.69 24.18 -15.43
C GLY A 20 -9.38 23.13 -14.36
N THR A 21 -9.80 21.89 -14.54
CA THR A 21 -9.53 20.76 -13.62
C THR A 21 -8.80 19.61 -14.31
N LEU A 22 -8.01 18.83 -13.57
CA LEU A 22 -7.40 17.61 -14.06
C LEU A 22 -8.46 16.50 -14.11
N ALA A 23 -8.61 15.85 -15.27
CA ALA A 23 -9.56 14.76 -15.47
C ALA A 23 -8.92 13.62 -16.28
N PRO A 24 -9.37 12.36 -16.08
CA PRO A 24 -8.96 11.25 -16.92
C PRO A 24 -9.18 11.54 -18.41
N SER A 25 -8.19 11.21 -19.24
CA SER A 25 -8.24 11.50 -20.67
C SER A 25 -7.94 10.25 -21.51
N ALA A 26 -8.26 10.31 -22.81
CA ALA A 26 -7.91 9.25 -23.76
C ALA A 26 -6.39 9.12 -24.00
N PHE A 27 -5.60 10.03 -23.46
CA PHE A 27 -4.15 10.06 -23.53
C PHE A 27 -3.50 8.77 -23.00
N ILE A 28 -4.17 8.08 -22.06
CA ILE A 28 -3.70 6.82 -21.50
C ILE A 28 -3.44 5.74 -22.57
N ASN A 29 -4.15 5.80 -23.71
CA ASN A 29 -4.01 4.83 -24.80
C ASN A 29 -2.69 4.99 -25.57
N GLY A 30 -2.02 6.14 -25.47
CA GLY A 30 -0.80 6.47 -26.22
C GLY A 30 0.41 6.79 -25.35
N ILE A 31 0.43 6.42 -24.09
CA ILE A 31 1.52 6.77 -23.15
C ILE A 31 2.90 6.39 -23.70
N ILE A 32 3.03 5.21 -24.32
CA ILE A 32 4.31 4.71 -24.87
C ILE A 32 4.79 5.60 -26.03
N GLU A 33 3.89 6.25 -26.76
CA GLU A 33 4.25 7.16 -27.87
C GLU A 33 4.85 8.47 -27.34
N PHE A 34 4.45 8.88 -26.15
CA PHE A 34 4.99 10.07 -25.48
C PHE A 34 6.31 9.82 -24.74
N VAL A 35 6.62 8.56 -24.44
CA VAL A 35 7.88 8.14 -23.80
C VAL A 35 8.51 7.00 -24.62
N PRO A 36 8.92 7.25 -25.88
CA PRO A 36 9.41 6.21 -26.77
C PRO A 36 10.73 5.57 -26.31
N GLU A 37 11.44 6.20 -25.39
CA GLU A 37 12.67 5.67 -24.79
C GLU A 37 12.48 4.31 -24.12
N VAL A 38 11.31 4.05 -23.55
CA VAL A 38 11.02 2.77 -22.88
C VAL A 38 11.16 1.58 -23.84
N LYS A 39 10.90 1.80 -25.16
CA LYS A 39 11.08 0.77 -26.20
C LYS A 39 12.55 0.41 -26.46
N LYS A 40 13.51 1.22 -25.98
CA LYS A 40 14.94 0.91 -26.07
C LYS A 40 15.40 0.04 -24.89
N ILE A 41 14.60 0.01 -23.82
CA ILE A 41 14.90 -0.72 -22.58
C ILE A 41 14.29 -2.12 -22.64
N ALA A 42 13.01 -2.22 -23.03
CA ALA A 42 12.24 -3.46 -23.03
C ALA A 42 11.25 -3.51 -24.20
N GLU A 43 10.80 -4.73 -24.51
CA GLU A 43 9.60 -4.95 -25.32
C GLU A 43 8.39 -4.68 -24.43
N ILE A 44 7.50 -3.76 -24.83
CA ILE A 44 6.42 -3.30 -23.96
C ILE A 44 5.07 -3.54 -24.62
N GLU A 45 4.21 -4.22 -23.90
CA GLU A 45 2.77 -4.27 -24.18
C GLU A 45 2.00 -3.50 -23.11
N SER A 46 0.84 -2.94 -23.49
CA SER A 46 0.00 -2.14 -22.58
C SER A 46 -1.35 -2.79 -22.37
N PHE A 47 -1.85 -2.70 -21.14
CA PHE A 47 -3.19 -3.12 -20.77
C PHE A 47 -3.86 -2.07 -19.88
N ILE A 48 -5.10 -1.70 -20.16
CA ILE A 48 -5.86 -0.71 -19.39
C ILE A 48 -6.85 -1.47 -18.49
N VAL A 49 -6.63 -1.41 -17.18
CA VAL A 49 -7.54 -1.95 -16.17
C VAL A 49 -8.63 -0.94 -15.81
N ALA A 50 -8.24 0.31 -15.67
CA ALA A 50 -9.12 1.43 -15.35
C ALA A 50 -8.50 2.74 -15.86
N ASN A 51 -9.31 3.79 -15.95
CA ASN A 51 -8.87 5.15 -16.23
C ASN A 51 -9.61 6.11 -15.30
N ILE A 52 -9.23 6.10 -14.01
CA ILE A 52 -9.92 6.80 -12.94
C ILE A 52 -8.93 7.54 -12.04
N ASP A 53 -9.43 8.51 -11.27
CA ASP A 53 -8.69 9.05 -10.15
C ASP A 53 -8.49 7.97 -9.08
N SER A 54 -7.30 7.92 -8.47
CA SER A 54 -6.97 6.87 -7.51
C SER A 54 -7.83 6.89 -6.24
N SER A 55 -8.46 8.00 -5.91
CA SER A 55 -9.44 8.08 -4.81
C SER A 55 -10.65 7.15 -5.00
N ASN A 56 -10.88 6.70 -6.24
CA ASN A 56 -11.95 5.77 -6.60
C ASN A 56 -11.47 4.31 -6.77
N ILE A 57 -10.20 4.03 -6.49
CA ILE A 57 -9.68 2.65 -6.50
C ILE A 57 -10.22 1.88 -5.29
N GLY A 58 -10.74 0.68 -5.53
CA GLY A 58 -11.25 -0.24 -4.52
C GLY A 58 -10.79 -1.67 -4.73
N ILE A 59 -11.30 -2.59 -3.92
CA ILE A 59 -10.96 -4.02 -3.92
C ILE A 59 -11.12 -4.63 -5.32
N GLU A 60 -12.18 -4.27 -6.03
CA GLU A 60 -12.45 -4.77 -7.38
C GLU A 60 -11.36 -4.40 -8.40
N HIS A 61 -10.69 -3.27 -8.20
CA HIS A 61 -9.57 -2.84 -9.04
C HIS A 61 -8.30 -3.63 -8.70
N TRP A 62 -8.03 -3.88 -7.41
CA TRP A 62 -6.90 -4.72 -6.98
C TRP A 62 -7.03 -6.12 -7.54
N ILE A 63 -8.23 -6.72 -7.49
CA ILE A 63 -8.52 -8.03 -8.07
C ILE A 63 -8.26 -8.03 -9.59
N LYS A 64 -8.74 -7.01 -10.32
CA LYS A 64 -8.51 -6.90 -11.77
C LYS A 64 -7.03 -6.80 -12.12
N ILE A 65 -6.25 -6.00 -11.36
CA ILE A 65 -4.80 -5.86 -11.58
C ILE A 65 -4.11 -7.21 -11.33
N ALA A 66 -4.41 -7.88 -10.21
CA ALA A 66 -3.84 -9.18 -9.88
C ALA A 66 -4.20 -10.25 -10.94
N ASP A 67 -5.42 -10.23 -11.47
CA ASP A 67 -5.86 -11.12 -12.56
C ASP A 67 -5.07 -10.88 -13.86
N VAL A 68 -4.84 -9.61 -14.22
CA VAL A 68 -4.03 -9.29 -15.41
C VAL A 68 -2.60 -9.79 -15.23
N ILE A 69 -2.00 -9.56 -14.05
CA ILE A 69 -0.66 -10.06 -13.75
C ILE A 69 -0.61 -11.58 -13.83
N SER A 70 -1.54 -12.28 -13.18
CA SER A 70 -1.57 -13.74 -13.13
C SER A 70 -1.72 -14.38 -14.51
N ARG A 71 -2.62 -13.85 -15.34
CA ARG A 71 -2.86 -14.38 -16.70
C ARG A 71 -1.68 -14.20 -17.64
N ASN A 72 -0.86 -13.18 -17.40
CA ASN A 72 0.30 -12.84 -18.23
C ASN A 72 1.63 -13.19 -17.56
N TYR A 73 1.61 -13.90 -16.42
CA TYR A 73 2.79 -14.06 -15.60
C TYR A 73 3.92 -14.81 -16.32
N GLU A 74 3.59 -15.82 -17.10
CA GLU A 74 4.60 -16.64 -17.82
C GLU A 74 5.15 -15.91 -19.05
N ASP A 75 4.36 -15.02 -19.67
CA ASP A 75 4.69 -14.37 -20.94
C ASP A 75 5.56 -13.11 -20.77
N PHE A 76 5.59 -12.52 -19.56
CA PHE A 76 6.31 -11.29 -19.25
C PHE A 76 7.38 -11.50 -18.17
N ASP A 77 8.47 -10.74 -18.26
CA ASP A 77 9.57 -10.75 -17.29
C ASP A 77 9.31 -9.82 -16.08
N GLY A 78 8.44 -8.85 -16.24
CA GLY A 78 8.08 -7.88 -15.19
C GLY A 78 6.83 -7.08 -15.53
N PHE A 79 6.31 -6.38 -14.54
CA PHE A 79 5.07 -5.62 -14.61
C PHE A 79 5.28 -4.21 -14.08
N VAL A 80 4.79 -3.22 -14.82
CA VAL A 80 4.78 -1.83 -14.38
C VAL A 80 3.33 -1.35 -14.33
N ILE A 81 2.93 -0.71 -13.25
CA ILE A 81 1.56 -0.23 -13.04
C ILE A 81 1.60 1.29 -12.92
N THR A 82 0.99 2.02 -13.87
CA THR A 82 0.76 3.46 -13.69
C THR A 82 -0.48 3.67 -12.82
N HIS A 83 -0.32 4.43 -11.75
CA HIS A 83 -1.34 4.59 -10.72
C HIS A 83 -1.35 6.03 -10.17
N GLY A 84 -2.50 6.52 -9.74
CA GLY A 84 -2.58 7.79 -9.04
C GLY A 84 -1.92 7.69 -7.65
N THR A 85 -1.29 8.77 -7.22
CA THR A 85 -0.39 8.75 -6.04
C THR A 85 -1.11 8.61 -4.70
N ASP A 86 -2.40 9.01 -4.59
CA ASP A 86 -3.10 9.10 -3.29
C ASP A 86 -3.36 7.75 -2.64
N THR A 87 -3.68 6.71 -3.43
CA THR A 87 -3.97 5.37 -2.92
C THR A 87 -2.98 4.31 -3.39
N MET A 88 -1.85 4.74 -3.96
CA MET A 88 -0.81 3.83 -4.48
C MET A 88 -0.28 2.86 -3.40
N THR A 89 -0.10 3.34 -2.17
CA THR A 89 0.38 2.52 -1.05
C THR A 89 -0.61 1.45 -0.61
N TYR A 90 -1.92 1.73 -0.71
CA TYR A 90 -2.98 0.73 -0.46
C TYR A 90 -2.97 -0.35 -1.54
N THR A 91 -2.91 0.04 -2.81
CA THR A 91 -2.85 -0.89 -3.94
C THR A 91 -1.58 -1.75 -3.89
N ALA A 92 -0.41 -1.14 -3.60
CA ALA A 92 0.83 -1.86 -3.46
C ALA A 92 0.80 -2.86 -2.29
N SER A 93 0.21 -2.49 -1.15
CA SER A 93 0.00 -3.39 -0.01
C SER A 93 -0.94 -4.55 -0.36
N ALA A 94 -2.06 -4.27 -1.03
CA ALA A 94 -3.01 -5.29 -1.45
C ALA A 94 -2.36 -6.29 -2.41
N LEU A 95 -1.69 -5.83 -3.45
CA LEU A 95 -0.99 -6.69 -4.40
C LEU A 95 0.13 -7.50 -3.73
N SER A 96 0.83 -6.93 -2.73
CA SER A 96 1.85 -7.65 -1.96
C SER A 96 1.28 -8.87 -1.22
N PHE A 97 0.04 -8.76 -0.72
CA PHE A 97 -0.64 -9.87 -0.04
C PHE A 97 -1.33 -10.83 -1.01
N MET A 98 -1.82 -10.34 -2.13
CA MET A 98 -2.53 -11.13 -3.15
C MET A 98 -1.62 -12.04 -3.95
N LEU A 99 -0.40 -11.58 -4.30
CA LEU A 99 0.52 -12.25 -5.22
C LEU A 99 1.51 -13.13 -4.44
N GLU A 100 1.02 -14.25 -3.92
CA GLU A 100 1.84 -15.20 -3.16
C GLU A 100 2.80 -15.95 -4.10
N GLY A 101 4.07 -16.08 -3.71
CA GLY A 101 5.08 -16.76 -4.53
C GLY A 101 5.64 -15.93 -5.67
N LEU A 102 5.42 -14.60 -5.65
CA LEU A 102 5.94 -13.68 -6.66
C LEU A 102 7.47 -13.80 -6.80
N SER A 103 7.95 -13.99 -8.03
CA SER A 103 9.38 -14.10 -8.38
C SER A 103 9.82 -13.07 -9.43
N LYS A 104 8.88 -12.27 -9.93
CA LYS A 104 9.10 -11.22 -10.93
C LYS A 104 8.74 -9.85 -10.34
N PRO A 105 9.37 -8.75 -10.81
CA PRO A 105 9.03 -7.41 -10.32
C PRO A 105 7.62 -6.98 -10.71
N VAL A 106 6.91 -6.39 -9.74
CA VAL A 106 5.67 -5.65 -9.96
C VAL A 106 5.87 -4.25 -9.40
N ILE A 107 6.06 -3.25 -10.28
CA ILE A 107 6.47 -1.91 -9.88
C ILE A 107 5.32 -0.92 -10.16
N LEU A 108 4.77 -0.36 -9.09
CA LEU A 108 3.82 0.75 -9.19
C LEU A 108 4.60 2.05 -9.35
N THR A 109 4.13 2.91 -10.22
CA THR A 109 4.63 4.27 -10.38
C THR A 109 3.49 5.23 -10.75
N GLY A 110 3.78 6.51 -10.74
CA GLY A 110 2.82 7.55 -11.05
C GLY A 110 3.50 8.89 -11.24
N SER A 111 2.76 9.96 -11.12
CA SER A 111 3.32 11.31 -11.19
C SER A 111 2.51 12.31 -10.38
N GLN A 112 3.18 13.36 -9.94
CA GLN A 112 2.54 14.55 -9.35
C GLN A 112 1.98 15.48 -10.42
N ARG A 113 2.56 15.44 -11.66
CA ARG A 113 2.11 16.24 -12.78
C ARG A 113 1.81 15.36 -14.01
N PRO A 114 0.80 15.75 -14.80
CA PRO A 114 0.48 15.05 -16.05
C PRO A 114 1.68 14.90 -16.99
N LEU A 115 1.75 13.80 -17.71
CA LEU A 115 2.81 13.56 -18.70
C LEU A 115 2.85 14.63 -19.82
N SER A 116 1.72 15.28 -20.10
CA SER A 116 1.59 16.36 -21.08
C SER A 116 2.21 17.68 -20.64
N GLU A 117 2.56 17.84 -19.36
CA GLU A 117 3.14 19.09 -18.88
C GLU A 117 4.67 19.14 -19.04
N ILE A 118 5.21 20.36 -19.30
CA ILE A 118 6.65 20.57 -19.54
C ILE A 118 7.50 20.17 -18.33
N ARG A 119 7.02 20.45 -17.09
CA ARG A 119 7.75 20.15 -15.84
C ARG A 119 7.18 18.91 -15.16
N THR A 120 6.94 17.85 -15.92
CA THR A 120 6.42 16.59 -15.40
C THR A 120 7.53 15.72 -14.84
N ASP A 121 7.22 15.01 -13.75
CA ASP A 121 8.00 13.90 -13.21
C ASP A 121 7.64 12.54 -13.85
N ALA A 122 6.50 12.49 -14.57
CA ALA A 122 5.95 11.28 -15.15
C ALA A 122 6.91 10.52 -16.08
N ARG A 123 7.64 11.28 -16.94
CA ARG A 123 8.57 10.69 -17.90
C ARG A 123 9.70 9.92 -17.24
N ASN A 124 10.36 10.55 -16.27
CA ASN A 124 11.46 9.91 -15.54
C ASN A 124 10.97 8.75 -14.70
N ASN A 125 9.83 8.92 -14.04
CA ASN A 125 9.23 7.86 -13.22
C ASN A 125 8.91 6.61 -14.07
N LEU A 126 8.36 6.79 -15.29
CA LEU A 126 8.05 5.65 -16.16
C LEU A 126 9.31 4.98 -16.71
N ILE A 127 10.27 5.74 -17.20
CA ILE A 127 11.52 5.20 -17.76
C ILE A 127 12.21 4.32 -16.72
N ASN A 128 12.42 4.86 -15.53
CA ASN A 128 13.14 4.16 -14.47
C ASN A 128 12.33 2.97 -13.91
N ALA A 129 11.01 3.08 -13.81
CA ALA A 129 10.17 1.94 -13.39
C ALA A 129 10.24 0.79 -14.39
N VAL A 130 10.24 1.08 -15.71
CA VAL A 130 10.40 0.06 -16.76
C VAL A 130 11.80 -0.54 -16.72
N GLU A 131 12.84 0.25 -16.52
CA GLU A 131 14.19 -0.27 -16.41
C GLU A 131 14.35 -1.17 -15.19
N LEU A 132 13.90 -0.74 -14.02
CA LEU A 132 13.90 -1.54 -12.80
C LEU A 132 13.07 -2.83 -12.92
N ALA A 133 12.01 -2.82 -13.72
CA ALA A 133 11.22 -4.02 -13.98
C ALA A 133 11.96 -5.07 -14.84
N THR A 134 13.12 -4.76 -15.40
CA THR A 134 13.98 -5.73 -16.08
C THR A 134 14.91 -6.49 -15.14
N TYR A 135 15.04 -6.07 -13.88
CA TYR A 135 15.88 -6.68 -12.86
C TYR A 135 15.11 -7.75 -12.07
N PRO A 136 15.81 -8.74 -11.48
CA PRO A 136 15.17 -9.84 -10.76
C PRO A 136 14.75 -9.40 -9.33
N ILE A 137 13.75 -8.57 -9.24
CA ILE A 137 13.21 -8.05 -7.97
C ILE A 137 11.92 -8.84 -7.65
N PRO A 138 11.92 -9.79 -6.68
CA PRO A 138 10.83 -10.72 -6.48
C PRO A 138 9.74 -10.17 -5.56
N GLU A 139 9.32 -8.92 -5.75
CA GLU A 139 8.33 -8.28 -4.87
C GLU A 139 7.55 -7.15 -5.56
N VAL A 140 6.46 -6.76 -4.91
CA VAL A 140 5.69 -5.57 -5.28
C VAL A 140 6.39 -4.34 -4.73
N CYS A 141 6.67 -3.36 -5.60
CA CYS A 141 7.43 -2.17 -5.28
C CYS A 141 6.67 -0.90 -5.67
N ILE A 142 7.05 0.21 -5.07
CA ILE A 142 6.73 1.56 -5.56
C ILE A 142 8.03 2.22 -6.00
N PHE A 143 8.08 2.69 -7.23
CA PHE A 143 9.14 3.56 -7.73
C PHE A 143 8.64 5.00 -7.83
N PHE A 144 9.33 5.92 -7.17
CA PHE A 144 9.01 7.34 -7.25
C PHE A 144 10.25 8.21 -6.98
N ASN A 145 10.45 9.23 -7.80
CA ASN A 145 11.52 10.21 -7.62
C ASN A 145 12.89 9.56 -7.29
N ASN A 146 13.39 8.71 -8.18
CA ASN A 146 14.70 8.05 -8.10
C ASN A 146 14.85 6.96 -7.03
N LYS A 147 13.81 6.60 -6.28
CA LYS A 147 13.90 5.57 -5.24
C LYS A 147 12.89 4.46 -5.47
N LEU A 148 13.35 3.22 -5.24
CA LEU A 148 12.50 2.03 -5.23
C LEU A 148 12.24 1.62 -3.79
N PHE A 149 10.98 1.52 -3.43
CA PHE A 149 10.53 1.13 -2.10
C PHE A 149 9.81 -0.21 -2.16
N ARG A 150 9.90 -1.02 -1.10
CA ARG A 150 8.96 -2.12 -0.91
C ARG A 150 7.54 -1.56 -0.81
N GLY A 151 6.61 -2.07 -1.61
CA GLY A 151 5.29 -1.47 -1.79
C GLY A 151 4.49 -1.34 -0.50
N ASN A 152 4.52 -2.36 0.35
CA ASN A 152 3.82 -2.37 1.64
C ASN A 152 4.63 -1.74 2.80
N ARG A 153 5.74 -1.07 2.50
CA ARG A 153 6.54 -0.28 3.46
C ARG A 153 6.57 1.19 3.11
N ALA A 154 6.01 1.56 1.97
CA ALA A 154 5.99 2.93 1.49
C ALA A 154 4.83 3.74 2.10
N LYS A 155 5.05 5.04 2.23
CA LYS A 155 4.04 6.03 2.67
C LYS A 155 4.14 7.28 1.83
N LYS A 156 2.99 7.83 1.38
CA LYS A 156 2.92 9.15 0.77
C LYS A 156 3.04 10.22 1.85
N VAL A 157 3.99 11.13 1.71
CA VAL A 157 4.31 12.17 2.72
C VAL A 157 4.23 13.59 2.19
N ASP A 158 4.17 13.76 0.86
CA ASP A 158 4.08 15.08 0.24
C ASP A 158 3.05 15.07 -0.90
N VAL A 159 2.28 16.16 -1.03
CA VAL A 159 1.27 16.36 -2.07
C VAL A 159 1.71 17.32 -3.17
N TRP A 160 2.79 18.07 -2.96
CA TRP A 160 3.32 19.08 -3.88
C TRP A 160 4.70 18.77 -4.44
N GLY A 161 5.58 18.20 -3.63
CA GLY A 161 6.94 17.84 -4.02
C GLY A 161 6.99 16.58 -4.88
N PHE A 162 8.06 16.45 -5.65
CA PHE A 162 8.31 15.22 -6.41
C PHE A 162 8.85 14.10 -5.53
N ASP A 163 9.44 14.41 -4.36
CA ASP A 163 9.83 13.41 -3.36
C ASP A 163 8.63 13.03 -2.48
N ALA A 164 7.56 12.55 -3.13
CA ALA A 164 6.25 12.37 -2.53
C ALA A 164 6.12 11.12 -1.66
N PHE A 165 7.04 10.16 -1.76
CA PHE A 165 7.00 8.90 -1.02
C PHE A 165 8.26 8.70 -0.19
N THR A 166 8.09 7.99 0.93
CA THR A 166 9.19 7.49 1.76
C THR A 166 8.91 6.07 2.22
N SER A 167 9.94 5.37 2.68
CA SER A 167 9.82 4.10 3.40
C SER A 167 10.27 4.34 4.85
N PRO A 168 9.35 4.61 5.79
CA PRO A 168 9.71 5.13 7.11
C PRO A 168 10.53 4.17 7.96
N ASN A 169 10.24 2.87 7.84
CA ASN A 169 10.75 1.85 8.76
C ASN A 169 11.45 0.69 8.03
N TYR A 170 11.74 0.86 6.73
CA TYR A 170 12.46 -0.15 5.94
C TYR A 170 13.39 0.53 4.94
N PRO A 171 14.59 0.00 4.67
CA PRO A 171 15.50 0.59 3.69
C PRO A 171 14.93 0.54 2.27
N ILE A 172 15.43 1.42 1.41
CA ILE A 172 15.10 1.42 -0.02
C ILE A 172 15.69 0.17 -0.70
N LEU A 173 15.07 -0.25 -1.80
CA LEU A 173 15.46 -1.43 -2.57
C LEU A 173 16.41 -1.09 -3.71
N ALA A 174 16.30 0.11 -4.25
CA ALA A 174 17.20 0.65 -5.26
C ALA A 174 17.16 2.18 -5.25
N GLU A 175 18.21 2.79 -5.78
CA GLU A 175 18.33 4.22 -6.03
C GLU A 175 18.85 4.45 -7.45
N VAL A 176 18.21 5.38 -8.15
CA VAL A 176 18.56 5.76 -9.52
C VAL A 176 19.28 7.11 -9.51
N GLY A 177 20.55 7.11 -9.90
CA GLY A 177 21.38 8.29 -10.08
C GLY A 177 21.88 8.36 -11.52
N VAL A 178 23.20 8.55 -11.69
CA VAL A 178 23.87 8.36 -13.00
C VAL A 178 23.80 6.88 -13.39
N ASP A 179 24.00 6.00 -12.40
CA ASP A 179 23.81 4.56 -12.50
C ASP A 179 22.69 4.12 -11.56
N ILE A 180 22.14 2.92 -11.79
CA ILE A 180 21.17 2.29 -10.88
C ILE A 180 21.93 1.49 -9.83
N THR A 181 21.78 1.89 -8.57
CA THR A 181 22.28 1.12 -7.42
C THR A 181 21.15 0.26 -6.85
N ILE A 182 21.36 -1.05 -6.82
CA ILE A 182 20.40 -2.03 -6.29
C ILE A 182 20.93 -2.57 -4.96
N TYR A 183 20.02 -2.81 -4.00
CA TYR A 183 20.31 -3.35 -2.67
C TYR A 183 19.67 -4.73 -2.48
N PRO A 184 20.24 -5.81 -3.07
CA PRO A 184 19.62 -7.16 -3.06
C PRO A 184 19.47 -7.73 -1.64
N GLU A 185 20.30 -7.28 -0.69
CA GLU A 185 20.21 -7.65 0.72
C GLU A 185 18.89 -7.21 1.37
N ASN A 186 18.23 -6.20 0.78
CA ASN A 186 16.94 -5.70 1.23
C ASN A 186 15.75 -6.39 0.54
N PHE A 187 15.98 -7.25 -0.46
CA PHE A 187 14.90 -7.92 -1.17
C PHE A 187 14.25 -9.01 -0.32
N LEU A 188 12.96 -9.27 -0.62
CA LEU A 188 12.35 -10.51 -0.18
C LEU A 188 13.09 -11.70 -0.78
N LYS A 189 13.28 -12.73 0.01
CA LYS A 189 13.80 -14.00 -0.54
C LYS A 189 12.76 -14.55 -1.50
N SER A 190 13.21 -14.79 -2.75
CA SER A 190 12.35 -15.44 -3.72
C SER A 190 11.84 -16.77 -3.17
N ARG A 191 10.53 -16.93 -3.18
CA ARG A 191 9.91 -18.22 -2.83
C ARG A 191 9.90 -19.06 -4.08
N ASN A 192 10.60 -20.19 -4.05
CA ASN A 192 10.56 -21.18 -5.13
C ASN A 192 9.15 -21.79 -5.18
N GLY A 193 8.27 -21.20 -5.95
CA GLY A 193 6.88 -21.62 -6.07
C GLY A 193 6.22 -21.04 -7.31
N ARG A 194 5.04 -21.57 -7.63
CA ARG A 194 4.16 -21.00 -8.65
C ARG A 194 3.46 -19.78 -8.04
N LEU A 195 3.23 -18.74 -8.84
CA LEU A 195 2.40 -17.63 -8.44
C LEU A 195 0.98 -18.11 -8.11
N GLU A 196 0.53 -17.84 -6.90
CA GLU A 196 -0.86 -18.03 -6.46
C GLU A 196 -1.49 -16.67 -6.16
N VAL A 197 -2.77 -16.51 -6.51
CA VAL A 197 -3.48 -15.24 -6.32
C VAL A 197 -4.63 -15.43 -5.34
N SER A 198 -4.49 -14.80 -4.18
CA SER A 198 -5.57 -14.69 -3.17
C SER A 198 -6.38 -13.42 -3.43
N LYS A 199 -7.70 -13.55 -3.53
CA LYS A 199 -8.60 -12.44 -3.92
C LYS A 199 -9.60 -12.05 -2.82
N GLU A 200 -9.54 -12.72 -1.71
CA GLU A 200 -10.47 -12.55 -0.60
C GLU A 200 -10.10 -11.30 0.19
N PHE A 201 -11.03 -10.34 0.22
CA PHE A 201 -10.92 -9.13 1.04
C PHE A 201 -12.25 -8.86 1.75
N SER A 202 -12.16 -8.28 2.94
CA SER A 202 -13.32 -7.75 3.66
C SER A 202 -13.17 -6.24 3.84
N ASN A 203 -14.25 -5.51 3.57
CA ASN A 203 -14.33 -4.08 3.85
C ASN A 203 -14.87 -3.75 5.26
N LYS A 204 -15.05 -4.76 6.12
CA LYS A 204 -15.55 -4.58 7.50
C LYS A 204 -14.47 -4.10 8.46
N VAL A 205 -13.63 -3.18 8.01
CA VAL A 205 -12.55 -2.56 8.77
C VAL A 205 -12.76 -1.04 8.79
N PHE A 206 -12.50 -0.41 9.92
CA PHE A 206 -12.60 1.04 10.07
C PHE A 206 -11.29 1.61 10.61
N CYS A 207 -10.81 2.69 9.99
CA CYS A 207 -9.61 3.40 10.43
C CYS A 207 -9.99 4.74 11.05
N LEU A 208 -9.42 5.06 12.21
CA LEU A 208 -9.75 6.25 12.98
C LEU A 208 -8.49 6.93 13.51
N LYS A 209 -8.38 8.22 13.28
CA LYS A 209 -7.33 9.04 13.89
C LYS A 209 -7.78 9.54 15.26
N VAL A 210 -7.04 9.18 16.30
CA VAL A 210 -7.27 9.66 17.68
C VAL A 210 -6.83 11.11 17.80
N PHE A 211 -7.62 11.94 18.48
CA PHE A 211 -7.29 13.35 18.73
C PHE A 211 -7.59 13.73 20.20
N PRO A 212 -6.93 14.77 20.75
CA PRO A 212 -7.20 15.23 22.11
C PRO A 212 -8.68 15.58 22.31
N SER A 213 -9.24 15.14 23.43
CA SER A 213 -10.66 15.34 23.81
C SER A 213 -11.68 14.57 22.97
N MET A 214 -11.26 13.54 22.23
CA MET A 214 -12.18 12.58 21.61
C MET A 214 -13.00 11.89 22.70
N LYS A 215 -14.33 11.85 22.51
CA LYS A 215 -15.24 11.19 23.45
C LYS A 215 -15.42 9.73 23.09
N VAL A 216 -15.29 8.86 24.07
CA VAL A 216 -15.44 7.40 23.88
C VAL A 216 -16.84 7.04 23.39
N ASP A 217 -17.87 7.76 23.83
CA ASP A 217 -19.27 7.53 23.44
C ASP A 217 -19.49 7.51 21.92
N TYR A 218 -18.71 8.31 21.16
CA TYR A 218 -18.78 8.31 19.71
C TYR A 218 -18.24 7.00 19.12
N LEU A 219 -17.19 6.45 19.74
CA LEU A 219 -16.60 5.19 19.31
C LEU A 219 -17.50 4.00 19.67
N MET A 220 -18.14 4.05 20.83
CA MET A 220 -19.07 2.99 21.28
C MET A 220 -20.18 2.76 20.25
N LYS A 221 -20.67 3.83 19.60
CA LYS A 221 -21.65 3.69 18.52
C LYS A 221 -21.16 2.92 17.31
N LEU A 222 -19.85 2.89 17.04
CA LEU A 222 -19.28 2.10 15.95
C LEU A 222 -19.34 0.60 16.21
N LEU A 223 -19.46 0.18 17.48
CA LEU A 223 -19.59 -1.23 17.85
C LEU A 223 -20.94 -1.82 17.44
N GLU A 224 -21.96 -0.97 17.26
CA GLU A 224 -23.29 -1.36 16.76
C GLU A 224 -23.28 -1.72 15.26
N LEU A 225 -22.23 -1.31 14.54
CA LEU A 225 -22.06 -1.56 13.10
C LEU A 225 -21.47 -2.95 12.84
N ASP A 226 -21.76 -3.49 11.65
CA ASP A 226 -21.18 -4.76 11.18
C ASP A 226 -19.71 -4.60 10.76
N LEU A 227 -18.89 -4.07 11.69
CA LEU A 227 -17.45 -3.97 11.57
C LEU A 227 -16.79 -5.10 12.34
N LYS A 228 -15.70 -5.64 11.80
CA LYS A 228 -14.92 -6.74 12.40
C LYS A 228 -13.58 -6.27 12.95
N ALA A 229 -13.05 -5.15 12.46
CA ALA A 229 -11.78 -4.62 12.95
C ALA A 229 -11.73 -3.08 12.92
N PHE A 230 -10.92 -2.55 13.83
CA PHE A 230 -10.58 -1.13 13.92
C PHE A 230 -9.07 -0.94 13.89
N VAL A 231 -8.61 0.05 13.12
CA VAL A 231 -7.24 0.56 13.20
C VAL A 231 -7.30 1.94 13.83
N LEU A 232 -6.68 2.10 15.00
CA LEU A 232 -6.61 3.38 15.69
C LEU A 232 -5.23 4.00 15.48
N GLU A 233 -5.17 5.15 14.79
CA GLU A 233 -3.95 5.96 14.73
C GLU A 233 -3.77 6.71 16.05
N ALA A 234 -3.00 6.14 16.95
CA ALA A 234 -2.75 6.64 18.29
C ALA A 234 -1.56 7.63 18.35
N PHE A 235 -1.23 8.10 19.52
CA PHE A 235 -0.12 9.03 19.74
C PHE A 235 1.20 8.28 19.99
N GLY A 236 2.31 8.84 19.51
CA GLY A 236 3.66 8.36 19.80
C GLY A 236 3.81 6.86 19.54
N SER A 237 4.25 6.10 20.54
CA SER A 237 4.46 4.65 20.47
C SER A 237 3.18 3.81 20.57
N GLY A 238 2.00 4.39 20.38
CA GLY A 238 0.70 3.70 20.48
C GLY A 238 -0.10 4.09 21.72
N ASN A 239 0.14 5.29 22.27
CA ASN A 239 -0.53 5.78 23.46
C ASN A 239 -1.97 6.19 23.16
N LEU A 240 -2.93 5.65 23.91
CA LEU A 240 -4.33 6.04 23.94
C LEU A 240 -4.64 6.81 25.23
N PRO A 241 -5.56 7.78 25.21
CA PRO A 241 -6.09 8.36 26.44
C PRO A 241 -6.66 7.27 27.36
N ASN A 242 -6.24 7.23 28.64
CA ASN A 242 -6.62 6.19 29.61
C ASN A 242 -7.14 6.73 30.94
N ILE A 243 -7.39 8.07 31.05
CA ILE A 243 -7.78 8.70 32.29
C ILE A 243 -9.25 9.16 32.21
N GLU A 244 -10.05 8.74 33.20
CA GLU A 244 -11.42 9.18 33.45
C GLU A 244 -12.32 9.18 32.19
N GLU A 245 -13.13 10.21 32.00
CA GLU A 245 -14.07 10.34 30.88
C GLU A 245 -13.41 10.42 29.49
N ARG A 246 -12.08 10.63 29.44
CA ARG A 246 -11.30 10.66 28.19
C ARG A 246 -10.73 9.31 27.80
N SER A 247 -10.87 8.31 28.67
CA SER A 247 -10.31 6.97 28.41
C SER A 247 -10.97 6.33 27.19
N LEU A 248 -10.14 5.87 26.24
CA LEU A 248 -10.58 5.05 25.10
C LEU A 248 -10.43 3.54 25.39
N ILE A 249 -9.92 3.16 26.56
CA ILE A 249 -9.74 1.76 26.95
C ILE A 249 -11.06 1.00 27.04
N PRO A 250 -12.19 1.58 27.55
CA PRO A 250 -13.48 0.90 27.49
C PRO A 250 -13.90 0.49 26.08
N PHE A 251 -13.71 1.36 25.08
CA PHE A 251 -13.99 1.00 23.68
C PHE A 251 -13.14 -0.19 23.22
N VAL A 252 -11.83 -0.19 23.50
CA VAL A 252 -10.95 -1.29 23.12
C VAL A 252 -11.45 -2.61 23.75
N ARG A 253 -11.77 -2.58 25.03
CA ARG A 253 -12.23 -3.77 25.77
C ARG A 253 -13.54 -4.31 25.22
N GLU A 254 -14.56 -3.46 25.09
CA GLU A 254 -15.87 -3.89 24.56
C GLU A 254 -15.79 -4.39 23.12
N ALA A 255 -14.97 -3.75 22.27
CA ALA A 255 -14.72 -4.23 20.91
C ALA A 255 -14.14 -5.66 20.92
N VAL A 256 -13.10 -5.90 21.74
CA VAL A 256 -12.41 -7.19 21.81
C VAL A 256 -13.31 -8.26 22.43
N GLU A 257 -14.01 -7.95 23.51
CA GLU A 257 -14.99 -8.86 24.15
C GLU A 257 -16.16 -9.18 23.20
N GLY A 258 -16.53 -8.22 22.35
CA GLY A 258 -17.52 -8.40 21.27
C GLY A 258 -17.00 -9.14 20.05
N GLY A 259 -15.79 -9.74 20.11
CA GLY A 259 -15.20 -10.52 19.02
C GLY A 259 -14.66 -9.67 17.85
N LYS A 260 -14.36 -8.39 18.08
CA LYS A 260 -13.76 -7.49 17.09
C LYS A 260 -12.25 -7.35 17.35
N ILE A 261 -11.52 -6.93 16.32
CA ILE A 261 -10.07 -6.64 16.42
C ILE A 261 -9.88 -5.14 16.59
N VAL A 262 -9.02 -4.74 17.52
CA VAL A 262 -8.52 -3.36 17.63
C VAL A 262 -7.01 -3.38 17.43
N ALA A 263 -6.51 -2.81 16.35
CA ALA A 263 -5.10 -2.67 16.06
C ALA A 263 -4.68 -1.20 16.26
N ILE A 264 -3.56 -1.00 16.94
CA ILE A 264 -3.03 0.33 17.24
C ILE A 264 -1.87 0.63 16.30
N SER A 265 -2.02 1.65 15.48
CA SER A 265 -0.96 2.28 14.69
C SER A 265 -0.53 3.61 15.30
N THR A 266 0.35 4.35 14.67
CA THR A 266 0.80 5.66 15.13
C THR A 266 0.59 6.75 14.09
N GLN A 267 0.29 7.96 14.55
CA GLN A 267 0.24 9.16 13.73
C GLN A 267 1.64 9.65 13.31
N ALA A 268 2.69 9.18 13.98
CA ALA A 268 4.05 9.50 13.60
C ALA A 268 4.43 8.75 12.31
N VAL A 269 5.13 9.44 11.41
CA VAL A 269 5.56 8.83 10.14
C VAL A 269 6.63 7.78 10.38
N TYR A 270 7.60 8.05 11.26
CA TYR A 270 8.73 7.19 11.56
C TYR A 270 8.58 6.53 12.92
N GLY A 271 9.13 5.34 13.05
CA GLY A 271 9.18 4.57 14.29
C GLY A 271 8.16 3.43 14.33
N LYS A 272 8.06 2.80 15.48
CA LYS A 272 7.19 1.63 15.69
C LYS A 272 6.26 1.81 16.88
N VAL A 273 5.15 1.09 16.84
CA VAL A 273 4.24 0.97 17.99
C VAL A 273 4.77 -0.08 18.96
N ASP A 274 5.02 0.35 20.18
CA ASP A 274 5.36 -0.52 21.32
C ASP A 274 4.42 -0.21 22.48
N LEU A 275 3.38 -1.01 22.61
CA LEU A 275 2.33 -0.82 23.61
C LEU A 275 2.81 -1.09 25.04
N SER A 276 3.95 -1.75 25.20
CA SER A 276 4.50 -2.06 26.53
C SER A 276 5.29 -0.91 27.16
N LEU A 277 5.62 0.12 26.39
CA LEU A 277 6.55 1.17 26.78
C LEU A 277 5.96 2.16 27.79
N TYR A 278 4.69 2.51 27.65
CA TYR A 278 3.98 3.46 28.54
C TYR A 278 2.69 2.86 29.07
N GLN A 279 2.25 3.33 30.25
CA GLN A 279 1.03 2.83 30.90
C GLN A 279 -0.21 2.93 29.98
N CYS A 280 -0.35 4.05 29.24
CA CYS A 280 -1.48 4.23 28.31
C CYS A 280 -1.51 3.19 27.16
N GLY A 281 -0.34 2.78 26.67
CA GLY A 281 -0.24 1.70 25.68
C GLY A 281 -0.49 0.34 26.32
N LYS A 282 0.06 0.12 27.53
CA LYS A 282 -0.09 -1.13 28.29
C LYS A 282 -1.55 -1.41 28.63
N ASP A 283 -2.31 -0.40 29.04
CA ASP A 283 -3.74 -0.54 29.31
C ASP A 283 -4.52 -0.97 28.06
N ALA A 284 -4.15 -0.46 26.89
CA ALA A 284 -4.74 -0.90 25.62
C ALA A 284 -4.35 -2.35 25.26
N LEU A 285 -3.10 -2.74 25.49
CA LEU A 285 -2.63 -4.12 25.31
C LEU A 285 -3.36 -5.10 26.23
N GLU A 286 -3.52 -4.75 27.52
CA GLU A 286 -4.26 -5.54 28.52
C GLU A 286 -5.76 -5.62 28.19
N ALA A 287 -6.31 -4.63 27.50
CA ALA A 287 -7.67 -4.68 26.95
C ALA A 287 -7.80 -5.52 25.66
N GLY A 288 -6.69 -6.09 25.15
CA GLY A 288 -6.66 -6.99 24.00
C GLY A 288 -6.33 -6.32 22.64
N ALA A 289 -5.84 -5.08 22.64
CA ALA A 289 -5.40 -4.43 21.41
C ALA A 289 -4.15 -5.09 20.82
N LEU A 290 -4.07 -5.10 19.48
CA LEU A 290 -2.89 -5.53 18.74
C LEU A 290 -2.00 -4.32 18.41
N SER A 291 -0.68 -4.51 18.45
CA SER A 291 0.27 -3.52 17.96
C SER A 291 0.48 -3.67 16.46
N CYS A 292 0.38 -2.59 15.68
CA CYS A 292 0.79 -2.59 14.27
C CYS A 292 2.32 -2.65 14.11
N LYS A 293 3.09 -2.63 15.19
CA LYS A 293 4.55 -2.61 15.18
C LYS A 293 5.09 -1.49 14.26
N ASP A 294 5.87 -1.85 13.25
CA ASP A 294 6.49 -0.94 12.30
C ASP A 294 5.78 -0.86 10.93
N MET A 295 4.59 -1.47 10.82
CA MET A 295 3.73 -1.32 9.64
C MET A 295 3.24 0.14 9.51
N THR A 296 3.09 0.61 8.26
CA THR A 296 2.33 1.84 8.02
C THR A 296 0.84 1.58 8.32
N THR A 297 0.08 2.64 8.61
CA THR A 297 -1.37 2.51 8.86
C THR A 297 -2.09 1.93 7.65
N GLU A 298 -1.71 2.36 6.45
CA GLU A 298 -2.26 1.88 5.19
C GLU A 298 -2.06 0.36 5.03
N THR A 299 -0.86 -0.10 5.31
CA THR A 299 -0.52 -1.53 5.24
C THR A 299 -1.24 -2.36 6.30
N ALA A 300 -1.29 -1.88 7.55
CA ALA A 300 -2.00 -2.56 8.62
C ALA A 300 -3.50 -2.69 8.33
N LEU A 301 -4.11 -1.62 7.77
CA LEU A 301 -5.51 -1.63 7.34
C LEU A 301 -5.76 -2.67 6.24
N VAL A 302 -4.95 -2.64 5.17
CA VAL A 302 -5.08 -3.57 4.04
C VAL A 302 -4.80 -5.02 4.48
N LYS A 303 -3.86 -5.23 5.41
CA LYS A 303 -3.59 -6.56 5.99
C LYS A 303 -4.81 -7.11 6.73
N LEU A 304 -5.47 -6.30 7.54
CA LEU A 304 -6.73 -6.71 8.21
C LEU A 304 -7.83 -7.01 7.21
N MET A 305 -8.00 -6.18 6.18
CA MET A 305 -8.96 -6.44 5.10
C MET A 305 -8.69 -7.79 4.43
N PHE A 306 -7.43 -8.09 4.13
CA PHE A 306 -7.01 -9.35 3.52
C PHE A 306 -7.23 -10.56 4.45
N LEU A 307 -6.78 -10.48 5.69
CA LEU A 307 -6.91 -11.58 6.64
C LEU A 307 -8.37 -11.88 6.98
N LEU A 308 -9.21 -10.85 7.15
CA LEU A 308 -10.64 -11.01 7.36
C LEU A 308 -11.34 -11.60 6.13
N GLY A 309 -10.88 -11.29 4.93
CA GLY A 309 -11.35 -11.95 3.71
C GLY A 309 -10.99 -13.43 3.69
N LYS A 310 -9.72 -13.74 3.99
CA LYS A 310 -9.14 -15.10 3.93
C LYS A 310 -9.68 -16.03 5.02
N PHE A 311 -9.84 -15.54 6.26
CA PHE A 311 -10.23 -16.35 7.41
C PHE A 311 -11.66 -16.12 7.89
N GLY A 312 -12.35 -15.12 7.33
CA GLY A 312 -13.74 -14.84 7.67
C GLY A 312 -13.93 -14.49 9.15
N GLU A 313 -14.77 -15.28 9.84
CA GLU A 313 -15.11 -15.04 11.25
C GLU A 313 -14.15 -15.70 12.24
N ASP A 314 -13.11 -16.40 11.79
CA ASP A 314 -12.06 -16.96 12.64
C ASP A 314 -11.10 -15.86 13.12
N ILE A 315 -11.59 -15.05 14.06
CA ILE A 315 -10.87 -13.88 14.59
C ILE A 315 -9.53 -14.26 15.22
N ASP A 316 -9.42 -15.43 15.80
CA ASP A 316 -8.18 -15.89 16.45
C ASP A 316 -7.09 -16.15 15.39
N LYS A 317 -7.44 -16.75 14.25
CA LYS A 317 -6.51 -16.85 13.10
C LYS A 317 -6.13 -15.48 12.56
N VAL A 318 -7.07 -14.55 12.43
CA VAL A 318 -6.75 -13.19 11.96
C VAL A 318 -5.72 -12.54 12.90
N LYS A 319 -5.89 -12.65 14.22
CA LYS A 319 -4.94 -12.12 15.22
C LYS A 319 -3.57 -12.80 15.13
N GLU A 320 -3.53 -14.12 15.00
CA GLU A 320 -2.29 -14.89 14.82
C GLU A 320 -1.53 -14.44 13.58
N PHE A 321 -2.20 -14.44 12.42
CA PHE A 321 -1.58 -14.09 11.14
C PHE A 321 -1.29 -12.59 11.00
N PHE A 322 -1.88 -11.73 11.82
CA PHE A 322 -1.57 -10.30 11.82
C PHE A 322 -0.09 -10.02 12.13
N TYR A 323 0.54 -10.86 12.95
CA TYR A 323 1.96 -10.75 13.29
C TYR A 323 2.90 -11.57 12.40
N VAL A 324 2.36 -12.46 11.56
CA VAL A 324 3.16 -13.25 10.62
C VAL A 324 3.48 -12.40 9.39
N PRO A 325 4.75 -12.20 9.03
CA PRO A 325 5.11 -11.48 7.81
C PRO A 325 4.66 -12.27 6.57
N ILE A 326 3.75 -11.70 5.79
CA ILE A 326 3.26 -12.30 4.53
C ILE A 326 4.18 -11.90 3.38
N ALA A 327 4.48 -10.60 3.28
CA ALA A 327 5.28 -10.02 2.21
C ALA A 327 6.29 -8.96 2.73
N GLY A 328 6.83 -9.18 3.94
CA GLY A 328 7.83 -8.31 4.55
C GLY A 328 7.30 -6.96 5.04
N GLU A 329 6.01 -6.87 5.29
CA GLU A 329 5.31 -5.67 5.77
C GLU A 329 5.60 -5.34 7.23
N VAL A 330 6.08 -6.29 8.01
CA VAL A 330 6.40 -6.16 9.43
C VAL A 330 7.76 -6.80 9.72
N SER A 331 8.53 -6.21 10.66
CA SER A 331 9.85 -6.70 11.09
C SER A 331 9.76 -7.53 12.37
#